data_a1f4b3467d7c466eec6095e271aab783
#
_entry.id   a1f4b3467d7c466eec6095e271aab783
#
_cell.length_a   1.000
_cell.length_b   1.000
_cell.length_c   1.000
_cell.angle_alpha   90.00
_cell.angle_beta   90.00
_cell.angle_gamma   90.00
#
_symmetry.space_group_name_H-M   'P 1'
#
loop_
_entity.id
_entity.type
_entity.pdbx_description
1 polymer ?
#
loop_
_entity_poly.entity_id
_entity_poly.type
_entity_poly.pdbx_seq_one_letter_code
_entity_poly.pdbx_strand_id
1 'polypeptide(L)'
;MEFLSDTFHFFRTVLPELLMPPAGLVWLILAGALIGLANRRAGALLAGLGAILLFILSMPAVGGLLIASLEHSEKPDPNAAPPGAIIILGADGDRTREPGAGAVPGPLSLQRLTEAALIARKTNLPVLITGGEIGANEPPVAKMMADQFNDAFGLPAMWQELKSANTCENARFSAAILRRAGVPAAYVVTHAWHMPRALLSFRRAGYAVIPAPVHADAVAITGISDFLPHTSAWIRSFYALHEWIGLIAYRFGACPASAPTEAS
;
A
#
# COMPACT_ATOMS: atom_id res chain seq x y z
N MET A 1 21.44 24.14 5.85
CA MET A 1 20.04 23.68 6.10
C MET A 1 19.66 22.56 5.15
N GLU A 2 20.07 22.60 3.88
CA GLU A 2 19.86 21.54 2.88
C GLU A 2 20.44 20.18 3.29
N PHE A 3 21.68 20.12 3.79
CA PHE A 3 22.33 18.87 4.19
C PHE A 3 21.56 18.09 5.30
N LEU A 4 20.94 18.79 6.24
CA LEU A 4 20.10 18.18 7.27
C LEU A 4 18.77 17.68 6.70
N SER A 5 18.21 18.41 5.73
CA SER A 5 17.01 18.01 4.98
C SER A 5 17.25 16.74 4.19
N ASP A 6 18.36 16.67 3.45
CA ASP A 6 18.74 15.52 2.61
C ASP A 6 19.06 14.29 3.46
N THR A 7 19.74 14.48 4.60
CA THR A 7 20.02 13.40 5.55
C THR A 7 18.73 12.85 6.15
N PHE A 8 17.80 13.72 6.55
CA PHE A 8 16.50 13.31 7.10
C PHE A 8 15.64 12.59 6.06
N HIS A 9 15.64 13.06 4.81
CA HIS A 9 14.96 12.42 3.70
C HIS A 9 15.54 11.02 3.42
N PHE A 10 16.87 10.88 3.41
CA PHE A 10 17.55 9.60 3.25
C PHE A 10 17.13 8.57 4.32
N PHE A 11 17.15 8.95 5.60
CA PHE A 11 16.76 8.04 6.69
C PHE A 11 15.27 7.68 6.64
N ARG A 12 14.44 8.55 6.16
CA ARG A 12 12.99 8.33 6.12
C ARG A 12 12.52 7.52 4.92
N THR A 13 13.16 7.68 3.77
CA THR A 13 12.74 7.06 2.50
C THR A 13 13.68 5.94 2.04
N VAL A 14 14.98 6.18 2.02
CA VAL A 14 15.94 5.24 1.42
C VAL A 14 16.30 4.10 2.38
N LEU A 15 16.52 4.39 3.66
CA LEU A 15 16.93 3.37 4.62
C LEU A 15 15.90 2.24 4.82
N PRO A 16 14.59 2.52 4.93
CA PRO A 16 13.60 1.44 4.97
C PRO A 16 13.62 0.56 3.73
N GLU A 17 13.77 1.13 2.54
CA GLU A 17 13.87 0.37 1.28
C GLU A 17 15.12 -0.51 1.22
N LEU A 18 16.26 -0.02 1.73
CA LEU A 18 17.49 -0.80 1.80
C LEU A 18 17.42 -1.96 2.80
N LEU A 19 16.61 -1.84 3.85
CA LEU A 19 16.45 -2.89 4.86
C LEU A 19 15.33 -3.87 4.51
N MET A 20 14.37 -3.46 3.68
CA MET A 20 13.31 -4.35 3.22
C MET A 20 13.86 -5.42 2.28
N PRO A 21 13.34 -6.67 2.37
CA PRO A 21 13.63 -7.66 1.35
C PRO A 21 13.21 -7.16 -0.05
N PRO A 22 13.97 -7.43 -1.11
CA PRO A 22 15.17 -8.28 -1.20
C PRO A 22 16.47 -7.62 -0.75
N ALA A 23 16.56 -6.28 -0.79
CA ALA A 23 17.80 -5.56 -0.58
C ALA A 23 18.46 -5.94 0.77
N GLY A 24 17.70 -5.94 1.86
CA GLY A 24 18.21 -6.30 3.18
C GLY A 24 18.80 -7.70 3.24
N LEU A 25 18.23 -8.69 2.55
CA LEU A 25 18.75 -10.05 2.49
C LEU A 25 20.01 -10.15 1.64
N VAL A 26 20.07 -9.38 0.54
CA VAL A 26 21.31 -9.28 -0.27
C VAL A 26 22.44 -8.66 0.56
N TRP A 27 22.16 -7.58 1.31
CA TRP A 27 23.16 -6.99 2.21
C TRP A 27 23.61 -7.97 3.29
N LEU A 28 22.70 -8.80 3.84
CA LEU A 28 23.03 -9.83 4.81
C LEU A 28 24.00 -10.88 4.21
N ILE A 29 23.76 -11.30 2.97
CA ILE A 29 24.63 -12.25 2.26
C ILE A 29 26.02 -11.64 2.01
N LEU A 30 26.07 -10.39 1.53
CA LEU A 30 27.32 -9.69 1.25
C LEU A 30 28.13 -9.45 2.54
N ALA A 31 27.47 -9.03 3.61
CA ALA A 31 28.10 -8.88 4.92
C ALA A 31 28.66 -10.22 5.43
N GLY A 32 27.90 -11.30 5.27
CA GLY A 32 28.37 -12.65 5.60
C GLY A 32 29.61 -13.07 4.79
N ALA A 33 29.63 -12.76 3.50
CA ALA A 33 30.80 -13.03 2.64
C ALA A 33 32.02 -12.25 3.10
N LEU A 34 31.90 -10.97 3.45
CA LEU A 34 32.99 -10.15 3.96
C LEU A 34 33.49 -10.62 5.32
N ILE A 35 32.62 -10.93 6.27
CA ILE A 35 32.96 -11.47 7.58
C ILE A 35 33.69 -12.83 7.42
N GLY A 36 33.33 -13.61 6.43
CA GLY A 36 33.93 -14.90 6.11
C GLY A 36 35.40 -14.83 5.78
N LEU A 37 35.91 -13.66 5.35
CA LEU A 37 37.38 -13.46 5.15
C LEU A 37 38.16 -13.51 6.47
N ALA A 38 37.56 -13.03 7.57
CA ALA A 38 38.15 -13.05 8.90
C ALA A 38 37.69 -14.26 9.73
N ASN A 39 36.44 -14.65 9.63
CA ASN A 39 35.87 -15.78 10.37
C ASN A 39 34.91 -16.59 9.45
N ARG A 40 35.46 -17.69 8.91
CA ARG A 40 34.72 -18.56 7.96
C ARG A 40 33.39 -19.07 8.52
N ARG A 41 33.30 -19.43 9.82
CA ARG A 41 32.11 -19.98 10.43
C ARG A 41 31.00 -18.91 10.56
N ALA A 42 31.34 -17.76 11.12
CA ALA A 42 30.40 -16.65 11.28
C ALA A 42 29.92 -16.14 9.92
N GLY A 43 30.81 -15.98 8.96
CA GLY A 43 30.47 -15.55 7.60
C GLY A 43 29.56 -16.55 6.88
N ALA A 44 29.85 -17.85 6.96
CA ALA A 44 29.03 -18.88 6.35
C ALA A 44 27.62 -18.95 6.97
N LEU A 45 27.51 -18.81 8.30
CA LEU A 45 26.20 -18.78 8.97
C LEU A 45 25.37 -17.58 8.53
N LEU A 46 25.96 -16.39 8.48
CA LEU A 46 25.25 -15.17 8.11
C LEU A 46 24.83 -15.17 6.63
N ALA A 47 25.74 -15.54 5.73
CA ALA A 47 25.41 -15.64 4.31
C ALA A 47 24.38 -16.75 4.04
N GLY A 48 24.51 -17.90 4.71
CA GLY A 48 23.57 -19.01 4.63
C GLY A 48 22.17 -18.61 5.10
N LEU A 49 22.07 -17.88 6.22
CA LEU A 49 20.77 -17.37 6.70
C LEU A 49 20.12 -16.45 5.67
N GLY A 50 20.87 -15.49 5.12
CA GLY A 50 20.33 -14.60 4.08
C GLY A 50 19.84 -15.35 2.84
N ALA A 51 20.62 -16.34 2.37
CA ALA A 51 20.27 -17.17 1.21
C ALA A 51 19.03 -18.04 1.48
N ILE A 52 18.93 -18.66 2.66
CA ILE A 52 17.76 -19.48 3.05
C ILE A 52 16.51 -18.62 3.14
N LEU A 53 16.59 -17.44 3.77
CA LEU A 53 15.43 -16.53 3.85
C LEU A 53 15.01 -16.05 2.46
N LEU A 54 15.95 -15.69 1.59
CA LEU A 54 15.68 -15.31 0.22
C LEU A 54 14.97 -16.45 -0.53
N PHE A 55 15.42 -17.68 -0.39
CA PHE A 55 14.84 -18.87 -1.00
C PHE A 55 13.40 -19.11 -0.49
N ILE A 56 13.19 -19.09 0.84
CA ILE A 56 11.88 -19.32 1.46
C ILE A 56 10.87 -18.25 1.02
N LEU A 57 11.25 -16.96 1.04
CA LEU A 57 10.36 -15.86 0.66
C LEU A 57 10.05 -15.83 -0.85
N SER A 58 10.80 -16.54 -1.67
CA SER A 58 10.52 -16.69 -3.10
C SER A 58 9.61 -17.88 -3.45
N MET A 59 9.16 -18.67 -2.47
CA MET A 59 8.24 -19.78 -2.69
C MET A 59 6.78 -19.29 -2.81
N PRO A 60 6.01 -19.71 -3.83
CA PRO A 60 4.57 -19.42 -3.95
C PRO A 60 3.76 -19.75 -2.71
N ALA A 61 4.00 -20.90 -2.08
CA ALA A 61 3.33 -21.30 -0.85
C ALA A 61 3.55 -20.29 0.28
N VAL A 62 4.78 -19.79 0.46
CA VAL A 62 5.11 -18.83 1.52
C VAL A 62 4.52 -17.45 1.21
N GLY A 63 4.74 -16.94 -0.01
CA GLY A 63 4.18 -15.64 -0.42
C GLY A 63 2.66 -15.62 -0.34
N GLY A 64 1.98 -16.69 -0.76
CA GLY A 64 0.54 -16.85 -0.64
C GLY A 64 0.05 -16.84 0.81
N LEU A 65 0.68 -17.62 1.70
CA LEU A 65 0.32 -17.65 3.13
C LEU A 65 0.55 -16.30 3.82
N LEU A 66 1.63 -15.60 3.49
CA LEU A 66 1.91 -14.28 4.03
C LEU A 66 0.84 -13.26 3.61
N ILE A 67 0.45 -13.22 2.34
CA ILE A 67 -0.64 -12.36 1.84
C ILE A 67 -1.96 -12.73 2.52
N ALA A 68 -2.34 -14.01 2.52
CA ALA A 68 -3.59 -14.46 3.12
C ALA A 68 -3.69 -14.14 4.62
N SER A 69 -2.56 -14.07 5.32
CA SER A 69 -2.54 -13.65 6.73
C SER A 69 -3.02 -12.21 6.97
N LEU A 70 -3.03 -11.38 5.92
CA LEU A 70 -3.51 -9.99 5.92
C LEU A 70 -4.94 -9.84 5.38
N GLU A 71 -5.40 -10.80 4.59
CA GLU A 71 -6.68 -10.72 3.88
C GLU A 71 -7.88 -11.16 4.74
N HIS A 72 -7.88 -10.75 6.00
CA HIS A 72 -9.03 -10.98 6.87
C HIS A 72 -10.11 -9.95 6.56
N SER A 73 -11.24 -10.42 6.04
CA SER A 73 -12.42 -9.58 5.80
C SER A 73 -13.00 -9.16 7.16
N GLU A 74 -12.76 -7.93 7.59
CA GLU A 74 -13.59 -7.34 8.64
C GLU A 74 -15.01 -7.25 8.09
N LYS A 75 -15.97 -7.88 8.78
CA LYS A 75 -17.38 -7.75 8.39
C LYS A 75 -17.80 -6.29 8.56
N PRO A 76 -18.52 -5.71 7.57
CA PRO A 76 -19.07 -4.39 7.74
C PRO A 76 -19.92 -4.32 9.02
N ASP A 77 -19.82 -3.23 9.77
CA ASP A 77 -20.71 -2.98 10.90
C ASP A 77 -22.16 -2.88 10.36
N PRO A 78 -23.06 -3.76 10.79
CA PRO A 78 -24.45 -3.73 10.32
C PRO A 78 -25.19 -2.44 10.69
N ASN A 79 -24.68 -1.67 11.67
CA ASN A 79 -25.24 -0.40 12.11
C ASN A 79 -24.51 0.82 11.48
N ALA A 80 -23.54 0.59 10.60
CA ALA A 80 -22.85 1.67 9.93
C ALA A 80 -23.82 2.46 9.04
N ALA A 81 -23.63 3.79 8.99
CA ALA A 81 -24.35 4.61 8.05
C ALA A 81 -24.13 4.12 6.60
N PRO A 82 -25.15 4.20 5.73
CA PRO A 82 -24.96 3.83 4.34
C PRO A 82 -23.87 4.69 3.69
N PRO A 83 -23.03 4.10 2.83
CA PRO A 83 -21.94 4.83 2.18
C PRO A 83 -22.49 5.88 1.22
N GLY A 84 -22.02 7.12 1.34
CA GLY A 84 -22.39 8.23 0.45
C GLY A 84 -21.30 8.59 -0.56
N ALA A 85 -20.16 7.90 -0.56
CA ALA A 85 -19.05 8.10 -1.50
C ALA A 85 -18.18 6.84 -1.64
N ILE A 86 -17.28 6.87 -2.61
CA ILE A 86 -16.23 5.86 -2.84
C ILE A 86 -14.87 6.54 -2.67
N ILE A 87 -14.02 6.03 -1.79
CA ILE A 87 -12.65 6.47 -1.62
C ILE A 87 -11.73 5.47 -2.32
N ILE A 88 -10.90 5.93 -3.26
CA ILE A 88 -9.89 5.10 -3.91
C ILE A 88 -8.52 5.52 -3.36
N LEU A 89 -7.81 4.56 -2.73
CA LEU A 89 -6.46 4.82 -2.24
C LEU A 89 -5.45 4.67 -3.38
N GLY A 90 -4.59 5.65 -3.58
CA GLY A 90 -3.45 5.54 -4.49
C GLY A 90 -2.48 4.43 -4.06
N ALA A 91 -1.74 3.87 -5.01
CA ALA A 91 -0.74 2.85 -4.75
C ALA A 91 0.61 3.18 -5.40
N ASP A 92 0.68 3.07 -6.69
CA ASP A 92 1.88 3.17 -7.50
C ASP A 92 1.66 4.08 -8.72
N GLY A 93 2.76 4.58 -9.25
CA GLY A 93 2.81 5.30 -10.51
C GLY A 93 4.03 4.85 -11.31
N ASP A 94 3.91 4.86 -12.62
CA ASP A 94 4.98 4.52 -13.55
C ASP A 94 5.32 5.70 -14.44
N ARG A 95 6.61 5.86 -14.73
CA ARG A 95 7.09 6.78 -15.76
C ARG A 95 6.99 6.11 -17.12
N THR A 96 6.18 6.69 -18.01
CA THR A 96 6.16 6.25 -19.40
C THR A 96 7.17 7.05 -20.22
N ARG A 97 7.73 6.39 -21.26
CA ARG A 97 8.55 7.04 -22.28
C ARG A 97 7.72 7.51 -23.48
N GLU A 98 6.42 7.34 -23.43
CA GLU A 98 5.55 7.79 -24.52
C GLU A 98 5.53 9.32 -24.56
N PRO A 99 5.75 9.93 -25.73
CA PRO A 99 5.76 11.39 -25.86
C PRO A 99 4.43 12.00 -25.42
N GLY A 100 4.49 12.90 -24.44
CA GLY A 100 3.31 13.62 -23.94
C GLY A 100 2.50 12.90 -22.86
N ALA A 101 2.76 11.63 -22.55
CA ALA A 101 2.00 10.88 -21.53
C ALA A 101 2.50 11.12 -20.10
N GLY A 102 3.78 11.49 -19.91
CA GLY A 102 4.34 11.77 -18.57
C GLY A 102 4.30 10.56 -17.64
N ALA A 103 3.89 10.78 -16.38
CA ALA A 103 3.67 9.72 -15.41
C ALA A 103 2.22 9.22 -15.48
N VAL A 104 2.02 7.92 -15.32
CA VAL A 104 0.72 7.22 -15.37
C VAL A 104 0.50 6.39 -14.11
N PRO A 105 -0.75 6.04 -13.76
CA PRO A 105 -1.01 5.10 -12.67
C PRO A 105 -0.35 3.76 -12.93
N GLY A 106 0.32 3.19 -11.93
CA GLY A 106 0.90 1.85 -12.02
C GLY A 106 -0.16 0.74 -11.95
N PRO A 107 0.26 -0.53 -12.09
CA PRO A 107 -0.66 -1.68 -12.16
C PRO A 107 -1.59 -1.81 -10.94
N LEU A 108 -1.10 -1.55 -9.73
CA LEU A 108 -1.92 -1.63 -8.52
C LEU A 108 -2.97 -0.51 -8.49
N SER A 109 -2.59 0.71 -8.87
CA SER A 109 -3.51 1.84 -8.99
C SER A 109 -4.59 1.58 -10.03
N LEU A 110 -4.25 1.01 -11.20
CA LEU A 110 -5.20 0.64 -12.25
C LEU A 110 -6.20 -0.44 -11.79
N GLN A 111 -5.75 -1.44 -11.04
CA GLN A 111 -6.64 -2.46 -10.46
C GLN A 111 -7.66 -1.84 -9.52
N ARG A 112 -7.25 -0.87 -8.67
CA ARG A 112 -8.14 -0.14 -7.76
C ARG A 112 -9.16 0.71 -8.54
N LEU A 113 -8.73 1.40 -9.59
CA LEU A 113 -9.62 2.17 -10.47
C LEU A 113 -10.66 1.27 -11.13
N THR A 114 -10.27 0.10 -11.61
CA THR A 114 -11.19 -0.86 -12.24
C THR A 114 -12.30 -1.30 -11.29
N GLU A 115 -11.95 -1.71 -10.06
CA GLU A 115 -12.94 -2.11 -9.05
C GLU A 115 -13.82 -0.95 -8.64
N ALA A 116 -13.23 0.23 -8.42
CA ALA A 116 -14.00 1.42 -8.09
C ALA A 116 -14.99 1.84 -9.19
N ALA A 117 -14.60 1.68 -10.47
CA ALA A 117 -15.50 1.95 -11.59
C ALA A 117 -16.71 1.02 -11.60
N LEU A 118 -16.53 -0.26 -11.26
CA LEU A 118 -17.63 -1.22 -11.13
C LEU A 118 -18.59 -0.81 -10.01
N ILE A 119 -18.05 -0.41 -8.85
CA ILE A 119 -18.85 0.06 -7.72
C ILE A 119 -19.57 1.36 -8.07
N ALA A 120 -18.88 2.34 -8.66
CA ALA A 120 -19.45 3.63 -9.03
C ALA A 120 -20.61 3.49 -10.02
N ARG A 121 -20.48 2.62 -11.03
CA ARG A 121 -21.57 2.34 -11.98
C ARG A 121 -22.78 1.66 -11.37
N LYS A 122 -22.58 0.82 -10.33
CA LYS A 122 -23.68 0.14 -9.64
C LYS A 122 -24.41 1.04 -8.64
N THR A 123 -23.69 1.97 -8.01
CA THR A 123 -24.20 2.76 -6.89
C THR A 123 -24.50 4.21 -7.25
N ASN A 124 -23.94 4.72 -8.35
CA ASN A 124 -23.93 6.14 -8.73
C ASN A 124 -23.34 7.07 -7.65
N LEU A 125 -22.52 6.54 -6.76
CA LEU A 125 -21.88 7.32 -5.71
C LEU A 125 -20.72 8.16 -6.25
N PRO A 126 -20.52 9.39 -5.72
CA PRO A 126 -19.39 10.22 -6.07
C PRO A 126 -18.07 9.61 -5.58
N VAL A 127 -17.00 9.89 -6.31
CA VAL A 127 -15.69 9.30 -6.10
C VAL A 127 -14.70 10.33 -5.56
N LEU A 128 -13.95 9.96 -4.52
CA LEU A 128 -12.77 10.65 -4.02
C LEU A 128 -11.54 9.78 -4.30
N ILE A 129 -10.52 10.36 -4.93
CA ILE A 129 -9.22 9.69 -5.12
C ILE A 129 -8.18 10.38 -4.25
N THR A 130 -7.40 9.61 -3.49
CA THR A 130 -6.42 10.12 -2.54
C THR A 130 -5.04 9.52 -2.76
N GLY A 131 -4.01 10.35 -2.71
CA GLY A 131 -2.60 9.97 -2.82
C GLY A 131 -1.74 11.11 -3.34
N GLY A 132 -0.70 11.45 -2.57
CA GLY A 132 0.24 12.52 -2.92
C GLY A 132 1.32 12.07 -3.88
N GLU A 133 2.43 12.80 -3.88
CA GLU A 133 3.60 12.52 -4.72
C GLU A 133 4.32 11.25 -4.26
N ILE A 134 4.65 10.37 -5.22
CA ILE A 134 5.43 9.15 -4.96
C ILE A 134 6.93 9.42 -5.13
N GLY A 135 7.29 10.29 -6.05
CA GLY A 135 8.67 10.64 -6.38
C GLY A 135 8.88 12.13 -6.56
N ALA A 136 10.12 12.58 -6.46
CA ALA A 136 10.47 13.98 -6.68
C ALA A 136 10.12 14.40 -8.12
N ASN A 137 9.39 15.49 -8.25
CA ASN A 137 8.95 16.06 -9.54
C ASN A 137 7.95 15.18 -10.33
N GLU A 138 7.26 14.25 -9.66
CA GLU A 138 6.16 13.51 -10.25
C GLU A 138 4.81 14.11 -9.82
N PRO A 139 3.78 14.05 -10.68
CA PRO A 139 2.45 14.47 -10.27
C PRO A 139 1.94 13.55 -9.16
N PRO A 140 1.08 14.06 -8.26
CA PRO A 140 0.44 13.24 -7.24
C PRO A 140 -0.28 12.03 -7.86
N VAL A 141 -0.16 10.86 -7.24
CA VAL A 141 -0.79 9.64 -7.77
C VAL A 141 -2.30 9.78 -7.92
N ALA A 142 -2.94 10.50 -7.00
CA ALA A 142 -4.38 10.76 -7.10
C ALA A 142 -4.76 11.58 -8.34
N LYS A 143 -3.89 12.49 -8.79
CA LYS A 143 -4.13 13.23 -10.03
C LYS A 143 -4.03 12.31 -11.25
N MET A 144 -2.95 11.53 -11.35
CA MET A 144 -2.78 10.55 -12.44
C MET A 144 -3.96 9.58 -12.51
N MET A 145 -4.38 9.08 -11.34
CA MET A 145 -5.52 8.18 -11.24
C MET A 145 -6.84 8.85 -11.64
N ALA A 146 -7.05 10.13 -11.30
CA ALA A 146 -8.27 10.85 -11.65
C ALA A 146 -8.36 11.11 -13.15
N ASP A 147 -7.25 11.49 -13.78
CA ASP A 147 -7.17 11.66 -15.22
C ASP A 147 -7.50 10.33 -15.93
N GLN A 148 -6.85 9.23 -15.51
CA GLN A 148 -7.10 7.88 -16.04
C GLN A 148 -8.53 7.40 -15.78
N PHE A 149 -9.12 7.73 -14.63
CA PHE A 149 -10.49 7.34 -14.27
C PHE A 149 -11.50 8.01 -15.19
N ASN A 150 -11.27 9.29 -15.51
CA ASN A 150 -12.08 10.01 -16.49
C ASN A 150 -11.88 9.47 -17.91
N ASP A 151 -10.64 9.32 -18.35
CA ASP A 151 -10.32 9.03 -19.76
C ASP A 151 -10.64 7.58 -20.15
N ALA A 152 -10.34 6.61 -19.26
CA ALA A 152 -10.55 5.20 -19.57
C ALA A 152 -11.94 4.70 -19.17
N PHE A 153 -12.55 5.24 -18.12
CA PHE A 153 -13.83 4.76 -17.61
C PHE A 153 -15.01 5.73 -17.84
N GLY A 154 -14.74 6.97 -18.27
CA GLY A 154 -15.76 8.01 -18.44
C GLY A 154 -16.39 8.47 -17.11
N LEU A 155 -15.66 8.30 -15.99
CA LEU A 155 -16.13 8.58 -14.64
C LEU A 155 -15.28 9.68 -14.01
N PRO A 156 -15.82 10.89 -13.77
CA PRO A 156 -15.05 11.95 -13.13
C PRO A 156 -14.89 11.69 -11.62
N ALA A 157 -13.69 11.97 -11.08
CA ALA A 157 -13.53 12.07 -9.63
C ALA A 157 -14.09 13.40 -9.13
N MET A 158 -15.05 13.35 -8.19
CA MET A 158 -15.63 14.55 -7.59
C MET A 158 -14.62 15.28 -6.68
N TRP A 159 -13.77 14.52 -5.98
CA TRP A 159 -12.72 15.06 -5.11
C TRP A 159 -11.39 14.37 -5.36
N GLN A 160 -10.33 15.15 -5.27
CA GLN A 160 -8.95 14.68 -5.34
C GLN A 160 -8.20 15.17 -4.09
N GLU A 161 -7.54 14.26 -3.39
CA GLU A 161 -6.66 14.57 -2.30
C GLU A 161 -5.21 14.29 -2.76
N LEU A 162 -4.38 15.32 -2.81
CA LEU A 162 -3.10 15.33 -3.52
C LEU A 162 -1.87 15.47 -2.60
N LYS A 163 -2.05 15.52 -1.27
CA LYS A 163 -1.00 15.93 -0.33
C LYS A 163 -0.53 14.82 0.60
N SER A 164 -1.27 13.73 0.68
CA SER A 164 -0.96 12.64 1.61
C SER A 164 0.34 11.92 1.25
N ALA A 165 1.24 11.78 2.21
CA ALA A 165 2.50 11.06 2.06
C ALA A 165 2.44 9.60 2.53
N ASN A 166 1.32 9.16 3.12
CA ASN A 166 1.15 7.81 3.67
C ASN A 166 -0.34 7.50 3.90
N THR A 167 -0.64 6.22 4.21
CA THR A 167 -2.03 5.76 4.39
C THR A 167 -2.77 6.44 5.55
N CYS A 168 -2.05 6.84 6.60
CA CYS A 168 -2.66 7.59 7.72
C CYS A 168 -3.15 8.97 7.27
N GLU A 169 -2.36 9.65 6.46
CA GLU A 169 -2.72 10.94 5.87
C GLU A 169 -3.81 10.81 4.81
N ASN A 170 -3.75 9.76 3.96
CA ASN A 170 -4.85 9.45 3.05
C ASN A 170 -6.19 9.39 3.79
N ALA A 171 -6.24 8.65 4.90
CA ALA A 171 -7.46 8.51 5.69
C ALA A 171 -7.89 9.83 6.32
N ARG A 172 -6.95 10.57 6.94
CA ARG A 172 -7.23 11.83 7.62
C ARG A 172 -7.72 12.91 6.66
N PHE A 173 -7.06 13.08 5.52
CA PHE A 173 -7.41 14.11 4.56
C PHE A 173 -8.68 13.78 3.79
N SER A 174 -8.87 12.50 3.39
CA SER A 174 -10.13 12.04 2.80
C SER A 174 -11.31 12.25 3.74
N ALA A 175 -11.16 11.87 5.01
CA ALA A 175 -12.18 12.07 6.02
C ALA A 175 -12.54 13.56 6.19
N ALA A 176 -11.56 14.46 6.17
CA ALA A 176 -11.80 15.90 6.27
C ALA A 176 -12.57 16.44 5.07
N ILE A 177 -12.27 16.00 3.84
CA ILE A 177 -13.00 16.37 2.63
C ILE A 177 -14.44 15.90 2.70
N LEU A 178 -14.66 14.61 3.00
CA LEU A 178 -15.99 14.02 2.99
C LEU A 178 -16.90 14.52 4.13
N ARG A 179 -16.34 14.80 5.31
CA ARG A 179 -17.10 15.46 6.38
C ARG A 179 -17.60 16.85 5.98
N ARG A 180 -16.75 17.65 5.32
CA ARG A 180 -17.18 18.98 4.80
C ARG A 180 -18.25 18.87 3.73
N ALA A 181 -18.26 17.77 2.98
CA ALA A 181 -19.29 17.46 1.99
C ALA A 181 -20.55 16.84 2.60
N GLY A 182 -20.63 16.67 3.92
CA GLY A 182 -21.78 16.05 4.59
C GLY A 182 -21.91 14.55 4.37
N VAL A 183 -20.85 13.87 3.97
CA VAL A 183 -20.83 12.42 3.73
C VAL A 183 -20.41 11.68 5.00
N PRO A 184 -21.28 10.92 5.67
CA PRO A 184 -20.99 10.29 6.96
C PRO A 184 -20.15 9.03 6.87
N ALA A 185 -20.25 8.28 5.76
CA ALA A 185 -19.52 7.03 5.52
C ALA A 185 -19.21 6.85 4.03
N ALA A 186 -18.19 6.06 3.72
CA ALA A 186 -17.81 5.79 2.34
C ALA A 186 -17.30 4.35 2.16
N TYR A 187 -17.40 3.82 0.93
CA TYR A 187 -16.59 2.67 0.55
C TYR A 187 -15.11 3.04 0.51
N VAL A 188 -14.22 2.15 0.94
CA VAL A 188 -12.76 2.29 0.74
C VAL A 188 -12.29 1.18 -0.17
N VAL A 189 -11.71 1.58 -1.32
CA VAL A 189 -11.21 0.69 -2.36
C VAL A 189 -9.69 0.62 -2.27
N THR A 190 -9.19 -0.55 -1.94
CA THR A 190 -7.76 -0.88 -1.92
C THR A 190 -7.59 -2.39 -1.98
N HIS A 191 -6.37 -2.88 -2.19
CA HIS A 191 -6.09 -4.33 -2.20
C HIS A 191 -6.43 -4.99 -0.86
N ALA A 192 -6.89 -6.24 -0.91
CA ALA A 192 -7.29 -7.00 0.25
C ALA A 192 -6.19 -7.08 1.33
N TRP A 193 -4.95 -7.30 0.91
CA TRP A 193 -3.78 -7.33 1.79
C TRP A 193 -3.43 -5.97 2.43
N HIS A 194 -3.80 -4.84 1.81
CA HIS A 194 -3.61 -3.49 2.34
C HIS A 194 -4.80 -3.03 3.22
N MET A 195 -5.95 -3.68 3.10
CA MET A 195 -7.18 -3.29 3.77
C MET A 195 -7.05 -3.17 5.30
N PRO A 196 -6.36 -4.07 6.03
CA PRO A 196 -6.21 -3.92 7.48
C PRO A 196 -5.55 -2.59 7.90
N ARG A 197 -4.51 -2.15 7.18
CA ARG A 197 -3.83 -0.88 7.47
C ARG A 197 -4.69 0.32 7.09
N ALA A 198 -5.42 0.24 6.00
CA ALA A 198 -6.37 1.26 5.59
C ALA A 198 -7.49 1.43 6.64
N LEU A 199 -8.13 0.34 7.05
CA LEU A 199 -9.21 0.38 8.06
C LEU A 199 -8.71 0.92 9.41
N LEU A 200 -7.51 0.52 9.85
CA LEU A 200 -6.89 1.09 11.05
C LEU A 200 -6.71 2.61 10.95
N SER A 201 -6.30 3.09 9.76
CA SER A 201 -6.09 4.52 9.51
C SER A 201 -7.40 5.30 9.55
N PHE A 202 -8.46 4.81 8.90
CA PHE A 202 -9.79 5.45 8.93
C PHE A 202 -10.42 5.40 10.32
N ARG A 203 -10.27 4.30 11.08
CA ARG A 203 -10.69 4.24 12.50
C ARG A 203 -10.01 5.33 13.33
N ARG A 204 -8.70 5.55 13.14
CA ARG A 204 -7.96 6.61 13.84
C ARG A 204 -8.32 8.01 13.36
N ALA A 205 -8.72 8.15 12.12
CA ALA A 205 -9.30 9.39 11.62
C ALA A 205 -10.74 9.61 12.13
N GLY A 206 -11.34 8.65 12.82
CA GLY A 206 -12.72 8.72 13.31
C GLY A 206 -13.74 8.75 12.18
N TYR A 207 -13.47 8.15 11.03
CA TYR A 207 -14.34 8.17 9.87
C TYR A 207 -14.81 6.75 9.51
N ALA A 208 -16.13 6.60 9.32
CA ALA A 208 -16.71 5.30 9.01
C ALA A 208 -16.45 4.92 7.55
N VAL A 209 -15.91 3.71 7.34
CA VAL A 209 -15.70 3.16 6.00
C VAL A 209 -16.17 1.72 5.91
N ILE A 210 -16.64 1.37 4.72
CA ILE A 210 -17.02 0.01 4.34
C ILE A 210 -15.94 -0.53 3.41
N PRO A 211 -15.29 -1.66 3.74
CA PRO A 211 -14.24 -2.22 2.91
C PRO A 211 -14.78 -2.70 1.56
N ALA A 212 -14.11 -2.31 0.49
CA ALA A 212 -14.30 -2.80 -0.87
C ALA A 212 -12.95 -3.31 -1.40
N PRO A 213 -12.56 -4.54 -1.02
CA PRO A 213 -11.25 -5.07 -1.33
C PRO A 213 -11.12 -5.40 -2.81
N VAL A 214 -9.98 -4.98 -3.39
CA VAL A 214 -9.54 -5.41 -4.71
C VAL A 214 -8.72 -6.67 -4.54
N HIS A 215 -9.01 -7.68 -5.35
CA HIS A 215 -8.20 -8.88 -5.49
C HIS A 215 -7.84 -9.54 -4.15
N ALA A 216 -8.62 -10.53 -3.73
CA ALA A 216 -8.25 -11.45 -2.67
C ALA A 216 -7.55 -12.68 -3.28
N ASP A 217 -6.37 -13.00 -2.77
CA ASP A 217 -5.58 -14.12 -3.27
C ASP A 217 -6.11 -15.46 -2.71
N ALA A 218 -6.48 -16.37 -3.61
CA ALA A 218 -6.74 -17.75 -3.19
C ALA A 218 -5.41 -18.46 -2.93
N VAL A 219 -5.18 -18.90 -1.70
CA VAL A 219 -4.03 -19.75 -1.37
C VAL A 219 -4.37 -21.17 -1.75
N ALA A 220 -3.87 -21.62 -2.88
CA ALA A 220 -3.93 -23.02 -3.27
C ALA A 220 -2.49 -23.57 -3.36
N ILE A 221 -2.14 -24.46 -2.44
CA ILE A 221 -0.94 -25.30 -2.58
C ILE A 221 -1.34 -26.48 -3.44
N THR A 222 -0.89 -26.51 -4.69
CA THR A 222 -1.33 -27.49 -5.70
C THR A 222 -0.28 -28.54 -6.01
N GLY A 223 0.98 -28.30 -5.68
CA GLY A 223 2.05 -29.23 -5.95
C GLY A 223 3.43 -28.78 -5.49
N ILE A 224 4.45 -29.54 -5.90
CA ILE A 224 5.84 -29.28 -5.52
C ILE A 224 6.38 -27.97 -6.11
N SER A 225 5.80 -27.50 -7.22
CA SER A 225 6.14 -26.21 -7.83
C SER A 225 5.92 -25.03 -6.88
N ASP A 226 4.98 -25.14 -5.93
CA ASP A 226 4.69 -24.08 -4.97
C ASP A 226 5.80 -23.88 -3.93
N PHE A 227 6.75 -24.81 -3.87
CA PHE A 227 7.94 -24.75 -3.02
C PHE A 227 9.22 -24.41 -3.81
N LEU A 228 9.10 -24.10 -5.09
CA LEU A 228 10.22 -23.63 -5.91
C LEU A 228 10.20 -22.11 -6.04
N PRO A 229 11.38 -21.44 -6.10
CA PRO A 229 11.45 -19.99 -6.24
C PRO A 229 10.74 -19.49 -7.50
N HIS A 230 9.90 -18.46 -7.32
CA HIS A 230 9.18 -17.82 -8.41
C HIS A 230 9.07 -16.31 -8.19
N THR A 231 9.22 -15.51 -9.26
CA THR A 231 9.23 -14.04 -9.18
C THR A 231 7.95 -13.46 -8.57
N SER A 232 6.78 -14.00 -8.95
CA SER A 232 5.49 -13.53 -8.43
C SER A 232 5.34 -13.76 -6.92
N ALA A 233 5.89 -14.85 -6.41
CA ALA A 233 5.87 -15.17 -4.98
C ALA A 233 6.72 -14.17 -4.19
N TRP A 234 7.85 -13.77 -4.76
CA TRP A 234 8.71 -12.77 -4.20
C TRP A 234 8.01 -11.41 -4.03
N ILE A 235 7.29 -10.97 -5.05
CA ILE A 235 6.51 -9.73 -4.99
C ILE A 235 5.43 -9.81 -3.89
N ARG A 236 4.73 -10.95 -3.77
CA ARG A 236 3.74 -11.18 -2.71
C ARG A 236 4.36 -11.11 -1.32
N SER A 237 5.49 -11.79 -1.12
CA SER A 237 6.22 -11.75 0.16
C SER A 237 6.66 -10.33 0.51
N PHE A 238 7.14 -9.55 -0.47
CA PHE A 238 7.49 -8.15 -0.27
C PHE A 238 6.28 -7.32 0.20
N TYR A 239 5.13 -7.39 -0.50
CA TYR A 239 3.93 -6.65 -0.11
C TYR A 239 3.45 -7.07 1.28
N ALA A 240 3.43 -8.37 1.58
CA ALA A 240 2.99 -8.84 2.88
C ALA A 240 3.89 -8.34 4.02
N LEU A 241 5.20 -8.40 3.87
CA LEU A 241 6.14 -7.92 4.87
C LEU A 241 6.04 -6.40 5.05
N HIS A 242 5.91 -5.65 3.96
CA HIS A 242 5.68 -4.21 3.99
C HIS A 242 4.41 -3.86 4.80
N GLU A 243 3.31 -4.55 4.56
CA GLU A 243 2.06 -4.31 5.27
C GLU A 243 2.13 -4.70 6.74
N TRP A 244 2.75 -5.84 7.07
CA TRP A 244 2.95 -6.22 8.47
C TRP A 244 3.78 -5.20 9.24
N ILE A 245 4.88 -4.73 8.65
CA ILE A 245 5.71 -3.67 9.27
C ILE A 245 4.91 -2.39 9.42
N GLY A 246 4.17 -1.98 8.39
CA GLY A 246 3.31 -0.80 8.44
C GLY A 246 2.20 -0.90 9.50
N LEU A 247 1.55 -2.05 9.62
CA LEU A 247 0.53 -2.31 10.65
C LEU A 247 1.10 -2.23 12.06
N ILE A 248 2.27 -2.86 12.28
CA ILE A 248 2.98 -2.81 13.56
C ILE A 248 3.33 -1.36 13.89
N ALA A 249 3.98 -0.63 12.98
CA ALA A 249 4.34 0.76 13.17
C ALA A 249 3.11 1.63 13.50
N TYR A 250 2.00 1.42 12.82
CA TYR A 250 0.77 2.14 13.07
C TYR A 250 0.18 1.79 14.44
N ARG A 251 0.19 0.53 14.84
CA ARG A 251 -0.26 0.13 16.19
C ARG A 251 0.54 0.84 17.30
N PHE A 252 1.84 1.02 17.09
CA PHE A 252 2.76 1.66 18.03
C PHE A 252 2.88 3.19 17.88
N GLY A 253 1.97 3.85 17.15
CA GLY A 253 1.83 5.32 17.18
C GLY A 253 2.26 6.06 15.92
N ALA A 254 2.75 5.40 14.89
CA ALA A 254 3.11 6.06 13.62
C ALA A 254 1.89 6.65 12.86
N CYS A 255 0.67 6.29 13.27
CA CYS A 255 -0.56 6.92 12.82
C CYS A 255 -1.37 7.36 14.06
N PRO A 256 -1.18 8.59 14.60
CA PRO A 256 -1.89 9.05 15.77
C PRO A 256 -3.38 9.23 15.48
N ALA A 257 -4.23 9.01 16.50
CA ALA A 257 -5.64 9.32 16.39
C ALA A 257 -5.83 10.84 16.15
N SER A 258 -6.73 11.21 15.27
CA SER A 258 -7.13 12.61 15.11
C SER A 258 -7.86 13.04 16.37
N ALA A 259 -7.55 14.24 16.88
CA ALA A 259 -8.35 14.83 17.93
C ALA A 259 -9.81 14.93 17.47
N PRO A 260 -10.80 14.70 18.36
CA PRO A 260 -12.19 14.93 18.00
C PRO A 260 -12.31 16.37 17.48
N THR A 261 -12.79 16.52 16.26
CA THR A 261 -13.16 17.84 15.75
C THR A 261 -14.36 18.27 16.60
N GLU A 262 -14.16 19.24 17.50
CA GLU A 262 -15.28 19.89 18.19
C GLU A 262 -16.22 20.35 17.10
N ALA A 263 -17.44 19.82 17.15
CA ALA A 263 -18.53 20.24 16.28
C ALA A 263 -18.89 21.66 16.69
N SER A 264 -18.40 22.63 15.92
CA SER A 264 -18.86 24.02 15.98
C SER A 264 -19.89 24.27 14.90
#